data_35e7497d8d45795f4738bef8a8094c71
#
_entry.id   35e7497d8d45795f4738bef8a8094c71
#
_cell.length_a   1.000
_cell.length_b   1.000
_cell.length_c   1.000
_cell.angle_alpha   90.00
_cell.angle_beta   90.00
_cell.angle_gamma   90.00
#
_symmetry.space_group_name_H-M   'P 1'
#
loop_
_entity.id
_entity.type
_entity.pdbx_description
1 polymer ?
#
loop_
_entity_poly.entity_id
_entity_poly.type
_entity_poly.pdbx_seq_one_letter_code
_entity_poly.pdbx_strand_id
1 'polypeptide(L)'
;GLLYLSAESQNIPSKPNPPKLVNDFTNTLTADQANAIEQKLVAFDDSTSTQIAVVIIKSLEGAEISDFATKLGREWGIGGKDYNNGVVFLISIDDRKINISTGYGVEGALPDITAKHIIEDVVKPNFKGNDFYRGIDEGTDAIIKAVKGEYHTPRNKKDASPGKIILIII
;
A
#
# COMPACT_ATOMS: atom_id res chain seq x y z
N GLY A 1 -5.14 29.37 32.36
CA GLY A 1 -5.86 28.35 31.65
C GLY A 1 -4.91 27.35 31.07
N LEU A 2 -5.07 26.11 31.48
CA LEU A 2 -4.35 24.98 30.93
C LEU A 2 -4.83 24.79 29.48
N LEU A 3 -4.01 25.24 28.54
CA LEU A 3 -4.13 24.81 27.17
C LEU A 3 -3.75 23.34 27.12
N TYR A 4 -4.74 22.48 27.19
CA TYR A 4 -4.54 21.12 26.72
C TYR A 4 -4.35 21.19 25.22
N LEU A 5 -3.10 21.22 24.81
CA LEU A 5 -2.76 20.69 23.51
C LEU A 5 -3.07 19.20 23.58
N SER A 6 -4.33 18.86 23.37
CA SER A 6 -4.66 17.50 23.01
C SER A 6 -3.82 17.22 21.78
N ALA A 7 -2.81 16.37 21.90
CA ALA A 7 -2.22 15.73 20.76
C ALA A 7 -3.41 15.26 19.93
N GLU A 8 -3.62 15.87 18.75
CA GLU A 8 -4.70 15.48 17.89
C GLU A 8 -4.56 13.99 17.66
N SER A 9 -5.42 13.20 18.33
CA SER A 9 -5.50 11.79 18.07
C SER A 9 -5.87 11.67 16.60
N GLN A 10 -4.98 11.09 15.80
CA GLN A 10 -5.24 10.77 14.41
C GLN A 10 -6.58 10.04 14.36
N ASN A 11 -7.55 10.58 13.63
CA ASN A 11 -8.86 9.98 13.46
C ASN A 11 -8.77 8.78 12.55
N ILE A 12 -8.33 7.65 13.12
CA ILE A 12 -8.33 6.39 12.41
C ILE A 12 -9.77 5.91 12.27
N PRO A 13 -10.26 5.61 11.05
CA PRO A 13 -11.58 5.03 10.88
C PRO A 13 -11.73 3.73 11.66
N SER A 14 -12.93 3.45 12.14
CA SER A 14 -13.22 2.18 12.79
C SER A 14 -13.07 1.03 11.80
N LYS A 15 -12.49 -0.09 12.25
CA LYS A 15 -12.39 -1.29 11.45
C LYS A 15 -13.78 -1.76 11.01
N PRO A 16 -14.02 -1.99 9.71
CA PRO A 16 -15.30 -2.50 9.25
C PRO A 16 -15.65 -3.85 9.86
N ASN A 17 -16.93 -4.06 10.11
CA ASN A 17 -17.47 -5.34 10.58
C ASN A 17 -18.61 -5.76 9.64
N PRO A 18 -18.47 -6.86 8.85
CA PRO A 18 -17.31 -7.78 8.82
C PRO A 18 -16.04 -7.15 8.25
N PRO A 19 -14.85 -7.66 8.61
CA PRO A 19 -13.58 -7.14 8.11
C PRO A 19 -13.45 -7.31 6.59
N LYS A 20 -12.86 -6.30 5.95
CA LYS A 20 -12.54 -6.31 4.51
C LYS A 20 -11.11 -5.86 4.30
N LEU A 21 -10.50 -6.36 3.22
CA LEU A 21 -9.15 -5.96 2.81
C LEU A 21 -9.16 -4.73 1.88
N VAL A 22 -10.28 -4.46 1.20
CA VAL A 22 -10.46 -3.22 0.42
C VAL A 22 -11.48 -2.33 1.13
N ASN A 23 -11.02 -1.18 1.60
CA ASN A 23 -11.81 -0.25 2.41
C ASN A 23 -11.80 1.12 1.74
N ASP A 24 -12.80 1.37 0.92
CA ASP A 24 -12.97 2.62 0.18
C ASP A 24 -14.02 3.51 0.86
N PHE A 25 -13.56 4.52 1.58
CA PHE A 25 -14.43 5.47 2.27
C PHE A 25 -14.84 6.66 1.39
N THR A 26 -14.44 6.65 0.12
CA THR A 26 -14.60 7.79 -0.80
C THR A 26 -15.43 7.48 -2.03
N ASN A 27 -15.87 6.24 -2.20
CA ASN A 27 -16.53 5.76 -3.42
C ASN A 27 -15.70 6.00 -4.69
N THR A 28 -14.38 5.90 -4.58
CA THR A 28 -13.46 6.02 -5.72
C THR A 28 -13.57 4.82 -6.64
N LEU A 29 -13.78 3.64 -6.07
CA LEU A 29 -13.96 2.39 -6.81
C LEU A 29 -15.44 2.03 -6.93
N THR A 30 -15.82 1.38 -8.01
CA THR A 30 -17.13 0.72 -8.09
C THR A 30 -17.15 -0.53 -7.20
N ALA A 31 -18.33 -1.02 -6.87
CA ALA A 31 -18.47 -2.25 -6.09
C ALA A 31 -17.78 -3.45 -6.76
N ASP A 32 -17.90 -3.57 -8.08
CA ASP A 32 -17.26 -4.66 -8.84
C ASP A 32 -15.74 -4.54 -8.83
N GLN A 33 -15.21 -3.33 -8.96
CA GLN A 33 -13.77 -3.05 -8.88
C GLN A 33 -13.22 -3.40 -7.50
N ALA A 34 -13.88 -2.94 -6.45
CA ALA A 34 -13.48 -3.25 -5.07
C ALA A 34 -13.51 -4.76 -4.81
N ASN A 35 -14.54 -5.45 -5.28
CA ASN A 35 -14.67 -6.90 -5.14
C ASN A 35 -13.56 -7.67 -5.88
N ALA A 36 -13.20 -7.25 -7.08
CA ALA A 36 -12.13 -7.90 -7.85
C ALA A 36 -10.79 -7.83 -7.10
N ILE A 37 -10.47 -6.69 -6.51
CA ILE A 37 -9.25 -6.53 -5.72
C ILE A 37 -9.36 -7.32 -4.41
N GLU A 38 -10.51 -7.27 -3.74
CA GLU A 38 -10.77 -8.01 -2.50
C GLU A 38 -10.50 -9.50 -2.66
N GLN A 39 -11.03 -10.12 -3.71
CA GLN A 39 -10.84 -11.55 -3.98
C GLN A 39 -9.36 -11.90 -4.17
N LYS A 40 -8.63 -11.07 -4.87
CA LYS A 40 -7.18 -11.25 -5.07
C LYS A 40 -6.43 -11.19 -3.74
N LEU A 41 -6.74 -10.22 -2.88
CA LEU A 41 -6.06 -10.03 -1.61
C LEU A 41 -6.42 -11.12 -0.60
N VAL A 42 -7.67 -11.58 -0.58
CA VAL A 42 -8.10 -12.72 0.24
C VAL A 42 -7.37 -13.99 -0.17
N ALA A 43 -7.28 -14.27 -1.47
CA ALA A 43 -6.55 -15.43 -1.96
C ALA A 43 -5.06 -15.39 -1.58
N PHE A 44 -4.46 -14.21 -1.62
CA PHE A 44 -3.07 -14.03 -1.21
C PHE A 44 -2.88 -14.24 0.29
N ASP A 45 -3.77 -13.73 1.14
CA ASP A 45 -3.78 -13.97 2.58
C ASP A 45 -3.90 -15.47 2.88
N ASP A 46 -4.84 -16.14 2.26
CA ASP A 46 -5.07 -17.58 2.45
C ASP A 46 -3.83 -18.42 2.10
N SER A 47 -3.06 -18.01 1.10
CA SER A 47 -1.89 -18.77 0.63
C SER A 47 -0.59 -18.43 1.36
N THR A 48 -0.49 -17.25 1.97
CA THR A 48 0.78 -16.75 2.52
C THR A 48 0.71 -16.27 3.96
N SER A 49 -0.48 -16.08 4.50
CA SER A 49 -0.75 -15.41 5.79
C SER A 49 -0.28 -13.95 5.85
N THR A 50 0.02 -13.34 4.71
CA THR A 50 0.30 -11.91 4.61
C THR A 50 -0.97 -11.18 4.20
N GLN A 51 -1.43 -10.27 5.04
CA GLN A 51 -2.62 -9.46 4.75
C GLN A 51 -2.22 -8.11 4.16
N ILE A 52 -2.77 -7.82 2.99
CA ILE A 52 -2.65 -6.50 2.35
C ILE A 52 -4.01 -5.83 2.48
N ALA A 53 -4.06 -4.70 3.16
CA ALA A 53 -5.27 -3.89 3.24
C ALA A 53 -5.10 -2.64 2.38
N VAL A 54 -6.04 -2.40 1.48
CA VAL A 54 -6.18 -1.16 0.72
C VAL A 54 -7.15 -0.27 1.47
N VAL A 55 -6.72 0.97 1.77
CA VAL A 55 -7.54 1.94 2.48
C VAL A 55 -7.53 3.25 1.71
N ILE A 56 -8.70 3.70 1.27
CA ILE A 56 -8.87 4.94 0.55
C ILE A 56 -9.66 5.90 1.43
N ILE A 57 -9.02 6.99 1.85
CA ILE A 57 -9.61 8.02 2.70
C ILE A 57 -9.68 9.35 1.95
N LYS A 58 -10.57 10.21 2.41
CA LYS A 58 -10.73 11.54 1.82
C LYS A 58 -9.55 12.44 2.14
N SER A 59 -9.16 12.50 3.41
CA SER A 59 -8.12 13.41 3.91
C SER A 59 -7.43 12.84 5.13
N LEU A 60 -6.16 13.17 5.28
CA LEU A 60 -5.37 12.88 6.49
C LEU A 60 -5.60 13.91 7.60
N GLU A 61 -6.32 15.00 7.31
CA GLU A 61 -6.56 16.10 8.26
C GLU A 61 -5.28 16.60 8.91
N GLY A 62 -4.21 16.71 8.14
CA GLY A 62 -2.91 17.18 8.59
C GLY A 62 -2.00 16.12 9.21
N ALA A 63 -2.46 14.88 9.36
CA ALA A 63 -1.62 13.79 9.86
C ALA A 63 -0.55 13.38 8.84
N GLU A 64 0.58 12.88 9.34
CA GLU A 64 1.63 12.33 8.50
C GLU A 64 1.18 10.93 8.01
N ILE A 65 1.31 10.68 6.70
CA ILE A 65 0.68 9.51 6.07
C ILE A 65 1.28 8.18 6.54
N SER A 66 2.59 8.10 6.75
CA SER A 66 3.19 6.83 7.16
C SER A 66 2.85 6.49 8.61
N ASP A 67 2.80 7.48 9.48
CA ASP A 67 2.34 7.30 10.87
C ASP A 67 0.88 6.87 10.93
N PHE A 68 0.04 7.50 10.10
CA PHE A 68 -1.38 7.15 9.99
C PHE A 68 -1.56 5.70 9.53
N ALA A 69 -0.86 5.31 8.47
CA ALA A 69 -0.94 3.95 7.94
C ALA A 69 -0.49 2.88 8.94
N THR A 70 0.62 3.13 9.64
CA THR A 70 1.14 2.22 10.67
C THR A 70 0.17 2.09 11.84
N LYS A 71 -0.36 3.20 12.31
CA LYS A 71 -1.33 3.20 13.40
C LYS A 71 -2.62 2.46 13.02
N LEU A 72 -3.12 2.70 11.82
CA LEU A 72 -4.28 1.99 11.29
C LEU A 72 -4.02 0.49 11.21
N GLY A 73 -2.87 0.09 10.68
CA GLY A 73 -2.51 -1.32 10.58
C GLY A 73 -2.50 -2.03 11.93
N ARG A 74 -1.98 -1.36 12.95
CA ARG A 74 -1.97 -1.87 14.33
C ARG A 74 -3.37 -1.92 14.95
N GLU A 75 -4.14 -0.85 14.84
CA GLU A 75 -5.48 -0.79 15.42
C GLU A 75 -6.43 -1.80 14.78
N TRP A 76 -6.31 -2.00 13.48
CA TRP A 76 -7.14 -2.97 12.77
C TRP A 76 -6.62 -4.40 12.85
N GLY A 77 -5.41 -4.61 13.38
CA GLY A 77 -4.80 -5.93 13.46
C GLY A 77 -4.51 -6.56 12.10
N ILE A 78 -4.12 -5.74 11.12
CA ILE A 78 -3.80 -6.21 9.77
C ILE A 78 -2.58 -7.15 9.83
N GLY A 79 -2.73 -8.38 9.33
CA GLY A 79 -1.64 -9.36 9.33
C GLY A 79 -1.36 -9.99 10.68
N GLY A 80 -2.31 -9.92 11.60
CA GLY A 80 -2.24 -10.53 12.91
C GLY A 80 -1.80 -9.57 14.00
N LYS A 81 -1.48 -10.15 15.16
CA LYS A 81 -1.08 -9.39 16.34
C LYS A 81 0.14 -8.52 16.05
N ASP A 82 0.12 -7.30 16.53
CA ASP A 82 1.20 -6.32 16.42
C ASP A 82 1.54 -5.93 14.96
N TYR A 83 0.61 -6.12 14.03
CA TYR A 83 0.80 -5.72 12.64
C TYR A 83 2.03 -6.38 11.98
N ASN A 84 2.35 -7.62 12.37
CA ASN A 84 3.60 -8.26 11.95
C ASN A 84 3.62 -8.64 10.45
N ASN A 85 2.60 -9.35 9.99
CA ASN A 85 2.48 -9.80 8.60
C ASN A 85 1.51 -8.94 7.79
N GLY A 86 1.41 -7.67 8.13
CA GLY A 86 0.48 -6.73 7.52
C GLY A 86 1.15 -5.76 6.56
N VAL A 87 0.39 -5.38 5.54
CA VAL A 87 0.72 -4.29 4.62
C VAL A 87 -0.51 -3.39 4.54
N VAL A 88 -0.32 -2.10 4.72
CA VAL A 88 -1.37 -1.10 4.50
C VAL A 88 -0.99 -0.26 3.28
N PHE A 89 -1.81 -0.34 2.24
CA PHE A 89 -1.73 0.50 1.06
C PHE A 89 -2.76 1.62 1.23
N LEU A 90 -2.30 2.77 1.69
CA LEU A 90 -3.12 3.92 2.05
C LEU A 90 -3.10 4.98 0.96
N ILE A 91 -4.28 5.45 0.59
CA ILE A 91 -4.46 6.50 -0.40
C ILE A 91 -5.31 7.60 0.21
N SER A 92 -4.79 8.83 0.24
CA SER A 92 -5.54 10.01 0.65
C SER A 92 -5.84 10.87 -0.58
N ILE A 93 -7.12 10.96 -0.94
CA ILE A 93 -7.56 11.56 -2.20
C ILE A 93 -7.28 13.07 -2.22
N ASP A 94 -7.74 13.80 -1.21
CA ASP A 94 -7.62 15.26 -1.19
C ASP A 94 -6.17 15.72 -1.02
N ASP A 95 -5.38 14.98 -0.28
CA ASP A 95 -3.96 15.28 -0.06
C ASP A 95 -3.07 14.85 -1.21
N ARG A 96 -3.59 14.02 -2.12
CA ARG A 96 -2.84 13.39 -3.22
C ARG A 96 -1.59 12.66 -2.72
N LYS A 97 -1.77 11.92 -1.63
CA LYS A 97 -0.68 11.16 -1.00
C LYS A 97 -0.99 9.67 -1.02
N ILE A 98 0.07 8.90 -1.18
CA ILE A 98 0.03 7.44 -1.23
C ILE A 98 1.13 6.91 -0.32
N ASN A 99 0.83 5.87 0.44
CA ASN A 99 1.81 5.21 1.28
C ASN A 99 1.59 3.70 1.29
N ILE A 100 2.68 2.96 1.29
CA ILE A 100 2.68 1.51 1.53
C ILE A 100 3.47 1.30 2.82
N SER A 101 2.76 0.93 3.90
CA SER A 101 3.34 0.63 5.19
C SER A 101 3.41 -0.88 5.38
N THR A 102 4.49 -1.36 6.00
CA THR A 102 4.69 -2.79 6.24
C THR A 102 4.92 -3.06 7.71
N GLY A 103 4.38 -4.19 8.18
CA GLY A 103 4.74 -4.72 9.47
C GLY A 103 6.15 -5.31 9.48
N TYR A 104 6.67 -5.55 10.67
CA TYR A 104 8.05 -6.02 10.86
C TYR A 104 8.36 -7.31 10.08
N GLY A 105 7.42 -8.26 10.01
CA GLY A 105 7.60 -9.53 9.32
C GLY A 105 7.64 -9.43 7.79
N VAL A 106 7.26 -8.27 7.22
CA VAL A 106 7.20 -8.07 5.76
C VAL A 106 8.33 -7.16 5.26
N GLU A 107 8.94 -6.38 6.13
CA GLU A 107 9.96 -5.38 5.76
C GLU A 107 11.12 -5.95 4.95
N GLY A 108 11.52 -7.20 5.22
CA GLY A 108 12.61 -7.85 4.48
C GLY A 108 12.28 -8.07 3.01
N ALA A 109 11.04 -8.46 2.71
CA ALA A 109 10.58 -8.71 1.34
C ALA A 109 10.12 -7.42 0.64
N LEU A 110 9.57 -6.48 1.41
CA LEU A 110 9.05 -5.21 0.90
C LEU A 110 9.67 -4.05 1.68
N PRO A 111 10.97 -3.76 1.46
CA PRO A 111 11.60 -2.61 2.12
C PRO A 111 11.09 -1.28 1.57
N ASP A 112 11.32 -0.21 2.31
CA ASP A 112 10.83 1.14 1.97
C ASP A 112 11.19 1.57 0.56
N ILE A 113 12.39 1.26 0.10
CA ILE A 113 12.83 1.61 -1.25
C ILE A 113 11.99 0.90 -2.33
N THR A 114 11.64 -0.35 -2.11
CA THR A 114 10.77 -1.11 -3.03
C THR A 114 9.35 -0.55 -3.00
N ALA A 115 8.81 -0.26 -1.81
CA ALA A 115 7.51 0.38 -1.66
C ALA A 115 7.46 1.72 -2.41
N LYS A 116 8.51 2.53 -2.29
CA LYS A 116 8.63 3.80 -3.00
C LYS A 116 8.61 3.60 -4.52
N HIS A 117 9.34 2.64 -5.05
CA HIS A 117 9.33 2.34 -6.48
C HIS A 117 7.96 1.90 -6.97
N ILE A 118 7.25 1.08 -6.21
CA ILE A 118 5.89 0.68 -6.56
C ILE A 118 4.97 1.91 -6.66
N ILE A 119 5.06 2.82 -5.69
CA ILE A 119 4.27 4.05 -5.71
C ILE A 119 4.62 4.92 -6.91
N GLU A 120 5.91 5.19 -7.14
CA GLU A 120 6.35 6.12 -8.18
C GLU A 120 6.19 5.56 -9.59
N ASP A 121 6.47 4.27 -9.80
CA ASP A 121 6.55 3.68 -11.13
C ASP A 121 5.27 2.97 -11.57
N VAL A 122 4.44 2.54 -10.62
CA VAL A 122 3.23 1.75 -10.91
C VAL A 122 1.97 2.53 -10.56
N VAL A 123 1.84 3.00 -9.32
CA VAL A 123 0.59 3.59 -8.83
C VAL A 123 0.38 5.00 -9.38
N LYS A 124 1.34 5.90 -9.19
CA LYS A 124 1.22 7.31 -9.59
C LYS A 124 0.96 7.52 -11.08
N PRO A 125 1.61 6.81 -12.01
CA PRO A 125 1.32 7.00 -13.43
C PRO A 125 -0.14 6.72 -13.79
N ASN A 126 -0.74 5.69 -13.20
CA ASN A 126 -2.16 5.38 -13.38
C ASN A 126 -3.07 6.45 -12.76
N PHE A 127 -2.73 6.94 -11.56
CA PHE A 127 -3.51 7.98 -10.88
C PHE A 127 -3.46 9.31 -11.64
N LYS A 128 -2.32 9.65 -12.23
CA LYS A 128 -2.20 10.83 -13.10
C LYS A 128 -3.10 10.73 -14.33
N GLY A 129 -3.32 9.52 -14.84
CA GLY A 129 -4.27 9.25 -15.91
C GLY A 129 -5.71 9.13 -15.42
N ASN A 130 -5.98 9.43 -14.16
CA ASN A 130 -7.29 9.32 -13.50
C ASN A 130 -7.86 7.89 -13.46
N ASP A 131 -6.99 6.89 -13.58
CA ASP A 131 -7.36 5.47 -13.49
C ASP A 131 -6.99 4.91 -12.12
N PHE A 132 -7.83 5.18 -11.13
CA PHE A 132 -7.60 4.76 -9.75
C PHE A 132 -7.67 3.23 -9.60
N TYR A 133 -8.63 2.61 -10.28
CA TYR A 133 -8.76 1.14 -10.23
C TYR A 133 -7.49 0.46 -10.72
N ARG A 134 -7.00 0.84 -11.91
CA ARG A 134 -5.80 0.26 -12.48
C ARG A 134 -4.57 0.49 -11.61
N GLY A 135 -4.44 1.68 -11.04
CA GLY A 135 -3.33 2.00 -10.14
C GLY A 135 -3.33 1.15 -8.88
N ILE A 136 -4.49 0.89 -8.30
CA ILE A 136 -4.62 0.03 -7.11
C ILE A 136 -4.44 -1.44 -7.50
N ASP A 137 -5.01 -1.87 -8.61
CA ASP A 137 -4.90 -3.25 -9.08
C ASP A 137 -3.45 -3.61 -9.42
N GLU A 138 -2.77 -2.81 -10.23
CA GLU A 138 -1.36 -3.02 -10.55
C GLU A 138 -0.45 -2.81 -9.35
N GLY A 139 -0.77 -1.85 -8.48
CA GLY A 139 -0.04 -1.61 -7.24
C GLY A 139 -0.08 -2.79 -6.30
N THR A 140 -1.25 -3.38 -6.09
CA THR A 140 -1.40 -4.57 -5.26
C THR A 140 -0.74 -5.79 -5.89
N ASP A 141 -0.77 -5.94 -7.22
CA ASP A 141 -0.01 -6.98 -7.91
C ASP A 141 1.50 -6.84 -7.68
N ALA A 142 2.01 -5.62 -7.73
CA ALA A 142 3.42 -5.34 -7.46
C ALA A 142 3.80 -5.65 -6.01
N ILE A 143 2.94 -5.29 -5.04
CA ILE A 143 3.13 -5.64 -3.63
C ILE A 143 3.19 -7.17 -3.45
N ILE A 144 2.27 -7.89 -4.06
CA ILE A 144 2.23 -9.36 -4.02
C ILE A 144 3.52 -9.94 -4.57
N LYS A 145 3.99 -9.46 -5.73
CA LYS A 145 5.26 -9.90 -6.32
C LYS A 145 6.44 -9.64 -5.41
N ALA A 146 6.48 -8.46 -4.77
CA ALA A 146 7.56 -8.13 -3.84
C ALA A 146 7.58 -9.08 -2.64
N VAL A 147 6.42 -9.36 -2.03
CA VAL A 147 6.32 -10.28 -0.90
C VAL A 147 6.75 -11.69 -1.30
N LYS A 148 6.48 -12.11 -2.53
CA LYS A 148 6.93 -13.40 -3.09
C LYS A 148 8.40 -13.42 -3.51
N GLY A 149 9.10 -12.27 -3.48
CA GLY A 149 10.47 -12.17 -3.98
C GLY A 149 10.58 -12.09 -5.50
N GLU A 150 9.49 -11.77 -6.20
CA GLU A 150 9.41 -11.77 -7.67
C GLU A 150 9.38 -10.37 -8.29
N TYR A 151 9.38 -9.32 -7.46
CA TYR A 151 9.34 -7.95 -7.95
C TYR A 151 10.73 -7.47 -8.37
N HIS A 152 10.84 -6.98 -9.60
CA HIS A 152 12.06 -6.37 -10.11
C HIS A 152 11.81 -4.91 -10.46
N THR A 153 12.59 -4.02 -9.86
CA THR A 153 12.57 -2.59 -10.21
C THR A 153 12.95 -2.42 -11.68
N PRO A 154 12.14 -1.71 -12.49
CA PRO A 154 12.50 -1.44 -13.88
C PRO A 154 13.87 -0.78 -13.97
N ARG A 155 14.76 -1.33 -14.81
CA ARG A 155 16.05 -0.70 -15.07
C ARG A 155 15.84 0.62 -15.79
N ASN A 156 16.33 1.69 -15.19
CA ASN A 156 16.44 2.95 -15.92
C ASN A 156 17.50 2.76 -17.02
N LYS A 157 17.13 3.04 -18.29
CA LYS A 157 18.06 2.94 -19.41
C LYS A 157 19.33 3.79 -19.26
N LYS A 158 19.28 4.80 -18.36
CA LYS A 158 20.43 5.65 -18.02
C LYS A 158 21.45 4.97 -17.13
N ASP A 159 21.07 3.89 -16.42
CA ASP A 159 21.93 3.16 -15.48
C ASP A 159 22.55 1.90 -16.09
N ALA A 160 22.21 1.58 -17.33
CA ALA A 160 22.81 0.46 -18.05
C ALA A 160 24.21 0.86 -18.52
N SER A 161 25.25 0.52 -17.72
CA SER A 161 26.61 0.71 -18.20
C SER A 161 26.87 -0.23 -19.40
N PRO A 162 27.55 0.23 -20.45
CA PRO A 162 27.86 -0.59 -21.63
C PRO A 162 28.57 -1.91 -21.31
N GLY A 163 29.33 -1.97 -20.20
CA GLY A 163 30.03 -3.17 -19.77
C GLY A 163 29.12 -4.30 -19.24
N LYS A 164 27.92 -3.98 -18.77
CA LYS A 164 26.94 -5.00 -18.33
C LYS A 164 26.18 -5.65 -19.49
N ILE A 165 26.08 -4.97 -20.61
CA ILE A 165 25.41 -5.45 -21.82
C ILE A 165 26.27 -6.50 -22.51
N ILE A 166 27.60 -6.36 -22.46
CA ILE A 166 28.56 -7.28 -23.09
C ILE A 166 28.59 -8.63 -22.34
N LEU A 167 28.36 -8.63 -21.02
CA LEU A 167 28.30 -9.85 -20.20
C LEU A 167 27.03 -10.70 -20.44
N ILE A 168 26.00 -10.13 -21.06
CA ILE A 168 24.75 -10.85 -21.35
C ILE A 168 24.80 -11.54 -22.73
N ILE A 169 25.73 -11.14 -23.61
CA ILE A 169 25.86 -11.66 -24.97
C ILE A 169 26.81 -12.89 -25.03
N ILE A 170 27.57 -13.09 -23.99
CA ILE A 170 28.45 -14.25 -23.84
C ILE A 170 27.76 -15.35 -23.06
#